data_c62a7336bb4f1242679ae0a42ad59e63
#
_entry.id   c62a7336bb4f1242679ae0a42ad59e63
#
_cell.length_a   1.000
_cell.length_b   1.000
_cell.length_c   1.000
_cell.angle_alpha   90.00
_cell.angle_beta   90.00
_cell.angle_gamma   90.00
#
_symmetry.space_group_name_H-M   'P 1'
#
loop_
_entity.id
_entity.type
_entity.pdbx_description
1 polymer ?
#
loop_
_entity_poly.entity_id
_entity_poly.type
_entity_poly.pdbx_seq_one_letter_code
_entity_poly.pdbx_strand_id
1 'polypeptide(L)'
;FRRNEPYSCIFKIYLSKDAKSDTIAHELFHEIDDTYALVENGMLKNSVQQDYRRLQNQAKRYGKSIEEMLYLEYPEAFEVSKYGIKFKEEYRGISDILNGMSNGDILMGYSHKTDYWKKSGRLEKESWAQYGRMFYTDGKALEMAKKIFPEMSQEIEQRIRRLMK
;
A
#
# COMPACT_ATOMS: atom_id res chain seq x y z
N PHE A 1 -8.09 -36.99 -24.50
CA PHE A 1 -8.25 -36.67 -23.05
C PHE A 1 -6.88 -36.34 -22.47
N ARG A 2 -6.51 -35.05 -22.39
CA ARG A 2 -5.36 -34.60 -21.61
C ARG A 2 -5.87 -34.36 -20.19
N ARG A 3 -5.36 -35.10 -19.22
CA ARG A 3 -5.56 -34.82 -17.79
C ARG A 3 -4.93 -33.46 -17.49
N ASN A 4 -5.73 -32.53 -16.99
CA ASN A 4 -5.25 -31.32 -16.36
C ASN A 4 -4.54 -31.75 -15.08
N GLU A 5 -3.23 -31.77 -15.10
CA GLU A 5 -2.45 -31.86 -13.86
C GLU A 5 -2.62 -30.52 -13.13
N PRO A 6 -2.95 -30.53 -11.85
CA PRO A 6 -2.99 -29.28 -11.09
C PRO A 6 -1.56 -28.70 -11.08
N TYR A 7 -1.40 -27.53 -11.64
CA TYR A 7 -0.16 -26.78 -11.50
C TYR A 7 0.10 -26.58 -10.01
N SER A 8 1.06 -27.31 -9.45
CA SER A 8 1.58 -27.01 -8.13
C SER A 8 2.36 -25.70 -8.24
N CYS A 9 1.71 -24.59 -7.95
CA CYS A 9 2.39 -23.31 -7.79
C CYS A 9 3.34 -23.43 -6.61
N ILE A 10 4.63 -23.58 -6.88
CA ILE A 10 5.66 -23.54 -5.85
C ILE A 10 5.92 -22.07 -5.58
N PHE A 11 5.32 -21.52 -4.52
CA PHE A 11 5.64 -20.21 -4.02
C PHE A 11 7.04 -20.21 -3.42
N LYS A 12 7.90 -19.30 -3.86
CA LYS A 12 9.22 -19.06 -3.28
C LYS A 12 9.30 -17.64 -2.75
N ILE A 13 9.13 -17.49 -1.46
CA ILE A 13 9.31 -16.21 -0.78
C ILE A 13 10.71 -16.17 -0.20
N TYR A 14 11.52 -15.19 -0.61
CA TYR A 14 12.86 -14.99 -0.07
C TYR A 14 12.78 -14.01 1.10
N LEU A 15 12.95 -14.53 2.31
CA LEU A 15 12.88 -13.75 3.54
C LEU A 15 14.24 -13.65 4.20
N SER A 16 14.52 -12.51 4.86
CA SER A 16 15.62 -12.42 5.80
C SER A 16 15.35 -13.33 7.01
N LYS A 17 16.41 -13.79 7.68
CA LYS A 17 16.28 -14.66 8.87
C LYS A 17 15.40 -14.05 9.96
N ASP A 18 15.37 -12.73 10.06
CA ASP A 18 14.66 -11.97 11.09
C ASP A 18 13.43 -11.24 10.51
N ALA A 19 12.86 -11.74 9.40
CA ALA A 19 11.68 -11.13 8.81
C ALA A 19 10.49 -11.16 9.76
N LYS A 20 9.91 -9.99 10.02
CA LYS A 20 8.70 -9.87 10.83
C LYS A 20 7.48 -10.43 10.08
N SER A 21 6.47 -10.87 10.81
CA SER A 21 5.25 -11.45 10.23
C SER A 21 4.51 -10.52 9.27
N ASP A 22 4.53 -9.22 9.51
CA ASP A 22 3.96 -8.22 8.61
C ASP A 22 4.75 -8.06 7.30
N THR A 23 6.06 -8.30 7.33
CA THR A 23 6.89 -8.38 6.12
C THR A 23 6.58 -9.65 5.33
N ILE A 24 6.39 -10.78 6.02
CA ILE A 24 5.97 -12.04 5.38
C ILE A 24 4.62 -11.84 4.66
N ALA A 25 3.67 -11.17 5.32
CA ALA A 25 2.37 -10.87 4.72
C ALA A 25 2.50 -9.98 3.47
N HIS A 26 3.38 -8.98 3.49
CA HIS A 26 3.67 -8.13 2.34
C HIS A 26 4.18 -8.96 1.13
N GLU A 27 5.19 -9.78 1.34
CA GLU A 27 5.76 -10.63 0.28
C GLU A 27 4.74 -11.68 -0.21
N LEU A 28 3.92 -12.24 0.68
CA LEU A 28 2.85 -13.15 0.30
C LEU A 28 1.83 -12.50 -0.63
N PHE A 29 1.48 -11.22 -0.38
CA PHE A 29 0.56 -10.50 -1.26
C PHE A 29 1.18 -10.25 -2.63
N HIS A 30 2.48 -10.01 -2.76
CA HIS A 30 3.16 -9.97 -4.06
C HIS A 30 3.04 -11.31 -4.80
N GLU A 31 3.29 -12.42 -4.13
CA GLU A 31 3.15 -13.76 -4.73
C GLU A 31 1.71 -14.09 -5.17
N ILE A 32 0.72 -13.66 -4.39
CA ILE A 32 -0.69 -13.79 -4.76
C ILE A 32 -0.98 -12.98 -6.03
N ASP A 33 -0.48 -11.74 -6.13
CA ASP A 33 -0.65 -10.94 -7.34
C ASP A 33 0.05 -11.55 -8.55
N ASP A 34 1.30 -11.97 -8.40
CA ASP A 34 2.07 -12.60 -9.48
C ASP A 34 1.41 -13.91 -9.97
N THR A 35 0.70 -14.62 -9.08
CA THR A 35 -0.02 -15.85 -9.45
C THR A 35 -1.34 -15.58 -10.17
N TYR A 36 -2.09 -14.58 -9.74
CA TYR A 36 -3.47 -14.34 -10.20
C TYR A 36 -3.61 -13.08 -11.05
N ALA A 37 -2.53 -12.33 -11.29
CA ALA A 37 -2.49 -11.09 -12.06
C ALA A 37 -3.54 -10.05 -11.59
N LEU A 38 -3.66 -9.89 -10.28
CA LEU A 38 -4.77 -9.16 -9.67
C LEU A 38 -4.72 -7.65 -9.95
N VAL A 39 -3.54 -7.07 -10.12
CA VAL A 39 -3.39 -5.62 -10.30
C VAL A 39 -3.26 -5.18 -11.76
N GLU A 40 -3.15 -6.12 -12.71
CA GLU A 40 -2.84 -5.82 -14.12
C GLU A 40 -3.96 -5.12 -14.89
N ASN A 41 -5.20 -5.21 -14.45
CA ASN A 41 -6.37 -4.68 -15.19
C ASN A 41 -6.55 -3.15 -15.13
N GLY A 42 -5.64 -2.43 -14.48
CA GLY A 42 -5.67 -0.97 -14.36
C GLY A 42 -6.72 -0.38 -13.41
N MET A 43 -7.64 -1.19 -12.86
CA MET A 43 -8.67 -0.69 -11.94
C MET A 43 -8.06 -0.20 -10.64
N LEU A 44 -7.12 -0.95 -10.05
CA LEU A 44 -6.44 -0.53 -8.83
C LEU A 44 -5.65 0.78 -9.05
N LYS A 45 -5.01 0.93 -10.22
CA LYS A 45 -4.35 2.18 -10.60
C LYS A 45 -5.31 3.37 -10.57
N ASN A 46 -6.50 3.21 -11.14
CA ASN A 46 -7.49 4.26 -11.18
C ASN A 46 -7.96 4.64 -9.77
N SER A 47 -8.23 3.66 -8.91
CA SER A 47 -8.63 3.87 -7.50
C SER A 47 -7.54 4.62 -6.71
N VAL A 48 -6.28 4.19 -6.84
CA VAL A 48 -5.13 4.85 -6.22
C VAL A 48 -4.99 6.31 -6.68
N GLN A 49 -5.13 6.57 -7.98
CA GLN A 49 -5.07 7.93 -8.53
C GLN A 49 -6.26 8.79 -8.08
N GLN A 50 -7.44 8.21 -7.93
CA GLN A 50 -8.63 8.91 -7.43
C GLN A 50 -8.43 9.35 -5.98
N ASP A 51 -7.93 8.47 -5.12
CA ASP A 51 -7.60 8.81 -3.73
C ASP A 51 -6.54 9.90 -3.66
N TYR A 52 -5.48 9.84 -4.47
CA TYR A 52 -4.46 10.88 -4.48
C TYR A 52 -5.01 12.25 -4.88
N ARG A 53 -5.82 12.32 -5.95
CA ARG A 53 -6.49 13.57 -6.36
C ARG A 53 -7.39 14.12 -5.26
N ARG A 54 -8.10 13.25 -4.54
CA ARG A 54 -8.94 13.64 -3.40
C ARG A 54 -8.11 14.26 -2.29
N LEU A 55 -6.98 13.63 -1.91
CA LEU A 55 -6.06 14.17 -0.90
C LEU A 55 -5.49 15.53 -1.31
N GLN A 56 -5.03 15.67 -2.56
CA GLN A 56 -4.54 16.96 -3.09
C GLN A 56 -5.61 18.05 -3.01
N ASN A 57 -6.84 17.75 -3.38
CA ASN A 57 -7.95 18.70 -3.33
C ASN A 57 -8.31 19.08 -1.89
N GLN A 58 -8.28 18.13 -0.94
CA GLN A 58 -8.50 18.40 0.47
C GLN A 58 -7.39 19.30 1.04
N ALA A 59 -6.14 18.95 0.84
CA ALA A 59 -4.99 19.73 1.27
C ALA A 59 -5.05 21.16 0.73
N LYS A 60 -5.36 21.33 -0.55
CA LYS A 60 -5.54 22.65 -1.18
C LYS A 60 -6.65 23.47 -0.52
N ARG A 61 -7.79 22.84 -0.18
CA ARG A 61 -8.92 23.55 0.51
C ARG A 61 -8.53 24.04 1.89
N TYR A 62 -7.64 23.32 2.57
CA TYR A 62 -7.12 23.71 3.89
C TYR A 62 -5.92 24.69 3.79
N GLY A 63 -5.42 24.99 2.60
CA GLY A 63 -4.20 25.77 2.42
C GLY A 63 -2.95 25.11 3.01
N LYS A 64 -2.88 23.76 2.95
CA LYS A 64 -1.83 22.94 3.55
C LYS A 64 -1.25 21.96 2.56
N SER A 65 -0.09 21.37 2.89
CA SER A 65 0.39 20.17 2.21
C SER A 65 -0.40 18.93 2.64
N ILE A 66 -0.29 17.82 1.91
CA ILE A 66 -0.88 16.54 2.31
C ILE A 66 -0.29 16.09 3.64
N GLU A 67 1.01 16.26 3.82
CA GLU A 67 1.74 15.89 5.03
C GLU A 67 1.23 16.64 6.25
N GLU A 68 1.10 17.95 6.14
CA GLU A 68 0.56 18.81 7.22
C GLU A 68 -0.89 18.44 7.56
N MET A 69 -1.71 18.22 6.54
CA MET A 69 -3.11 17.84 6.73
C MET A 69 -3.22 16.49 7.46
N LEU A 70 -2.47 15.47 7.03
CA LEU A 70 -2.49 14.16 7.66
C LEU A 70 -1.94 14.19 9.10
N TYR A 71 -0.90 14.97 9.35
CA TYR A 71 -0.38 15.13 10.71
C TYR A 71 -1.40 15.78 11.65
N LEU A 72 -2.15 16.76 11.18
CA LEU A 72 -3.19 17.41 11.98
C LEU A 72 -4.40 16.50 12.25
N GLU A 73 -4.73 15.65 11.27
CA GLU A 73 -5.89 14.75 11.39
C GLU A 73 -5.58 13.49 12.21
N TYR A 74 -4.34 12.99 12.15
CA TYR A 74 -3.91 11.74 12.78
C TYR A 74 -2.59 11.90 13.56
N PRO A 75 -2.48 12.83 14.51
CA PRO A 75 -1.20 13.12 15.18
C PRO A 75 -0.58 11.90 15.88
N GLU A 76 -1.42 10.95 16.33
CA GLU A 76 -0.99 9.72 16.98
C GLU A 76 -0.24 8.76 16.05
N ALA A 77 -0.40 8.89 14.73
CA ALA A 77 0.28 8.05 13.76
C ALA A 77 1.72 8.49 13.46
N PHE A 78 2.14 9.63 14.02
CA PHE A 78 3.42 10.24 13.67
C PHE A 78 4.39 10.30 14.84
N GLU A 79 5.67 10.32 14.49
CA GLU A 79 6.78 10.72 15.33
C GLU A 79 7.29 12.07 14.89
N VAL A 80 7.53 12.96 15.86
CA VAL A 80 8.13 14.27 15.63
C VAL A 80 9.57 14.24 16.14
N SER A 81 10.50 14.63 15.31
CA SER A 81 11.92 14.70 15.62
C SER A 81 12.52 16.02 15.12
N LYS A 82 13.79 16.28 15.47
CA LYS A 82 14.54 17.40 14.89
C LYS A 82 14.72 17.36 13.36
N TYR A 83 14.47 16.20 12.75
CA TYR A 83 14.58 15.99 11.32
C TYR A 83 13.22 16.08 10.59
N GLY A 84 12.15 16.36 11.33
CA GLY A 84 10.79 16.50 10.78
C GLY A 84 9.80 15.50 11.35
N ILE A 85 8.68 15.40 10.65
CA ILE A 85 7.53 14.55 11.00
C ILE A 85 7.58 13.31 10.10
N LYS A 86 7.46 12.13 10.68
CA LYS A 86 7.39 10.87 9.94
C LYS A 86 6.34 9.94 10.56
N PHE A 87 5.76 9.06 9.76
CA PHE A 87 4.92 7.99 10.26
C PHE A 87 5.71 7.05 11.18
N LYS A 88 5.07 6.59 12.25
CA LYS A 88 5.57 5.48 13.06
C LYS A 88 5.67 4.20 12.22
N GLU A 89 6.50 3.26 12.66
CA GLU A 89 6.79 2.02 11.92
C GLU A 89 5.54 1.23 11.56
N GLU A 90 4.53 1.19 12.42
CA GLU A 90 3.27 0.48 12.18
C GLU A 90 2.46 1.04 10.99
N TYR A 91 2.68 2.32 10.62
CA TYR A 91 2.04 3.00 9.49
C TYR A 91 2.92 3.06 8.24
N ARG A 92 4.04 2.34 8.20
CA ARG A 92 4.99 2.39 7.08
C ARG A 92 4.36 2.05 5.72
N GLY A 93 3.32 1.22 5.69
CA GLY A 93 2.58 0.92 4.48
C GLY A 93 1.87 2.14 3.88
N ILE A 94 1.28 2.98 4.75
CA ILE A 94 0.64 4.24 4.34
C ILE A 94 1.70 5.21 3.79
N SER A 95 2.85 5.32 4.48
CA SER A 95 3.96 6.16 4.04
C SER A 95 4.45 5.79 2.64
N ASP A 96 4.64 4.50 2.38
CA ASP A 96 5.13 4.00 1.10
C ASP A 96 4.12 4.22 -0.05
N ILE A 97 2.84 4.00 0.20
CA ILE A 97 1.77 4.26 -0.77
C ILE A 97 1.72 5.76 -1.13
N LEU A 98 1.76 6.66 -0.14
CA LEU A 98 1.79 8.12 -0.38
C LEU A 98 3.03 8.54 -1.18
N ASN A 99 4.18 7.96 -0.86
CA ASN A 99 5.41 8.21 -1.62
C ASN A 99 5.27 7.75 -3.08
N GLY A 100 4.71 6.57 -3.31
CA GLY A 100 4.44 6.07 -4.66
C GLY A 100 3.42 6.92 -5.43
N MET A 101 2.31 7.34 -4.79
CA MET A 101 1.29 8.21 -5.40
C MET A 101 1.87 9.55 -5.87
N SER A 102 2.85 10.08 -5.13
CA SER A 102 3.53 11.35 -5.43
C SER A 102 4.78 11.20 -6.30
N ASN A 103 5.07 9.99 -6.83
CA ASN A 103 6.31 9.68 -7.54
C ASN A 103 7.59 10.01 -6.73
N GLY A 104 7.52 9.87 -5.41
CA GLY A 104 8.64 10.07 -4.50
C GLY A 104 8.71 11.45 -3.85
N ASP A 105 7.77 12.36 -4.10
CA ASP A 105 7.80 13.73 -3.55
C ASP A 105 7.39 13.75 -2.06
N ILE A 106 6.42 12.94 -1.65
CA ILE A 106 5.99 12.84 -0.25
C ILE A 106 6.89 11.86 0.49
N LEU A 107 7.65 12.36 1.45
CA LEU A 107 8.60 11.61 2.27
C LEU A 107 8.23 11.69 3.75
N MET A 108 7.39 10.78 4.22
CA MET A 108 6.90 10.74 5.60
C MET A 108 7.33 9.49 6.38
N GLY A 109 8.48 8.91 6.06
CA GLY A 109 9.00 7.73 6.74
C GLY A 109 9.53 6.68 5.78
N TYR A 110 9.12 5.41 5.96
CA TYR A 110 9.52 4.34 5.05
C TYR A 110 9.02 4.61 3.63
N SER A 111 9.87 4.42 2.66
CA SER A 111 9.54 4.58 1.25
C SER A 111 10.55 3.86 0.36
N HIS A 112 10.10 3.49 -0.83
CA HIS A 112 10.99 3.09 -1.93
C HIS A 112 11.70 4.32 -2.50
N LYS A 113 12.82 4.09 -3.20
CA LYS A 113 13.53 5.16 -3.90
C LYS A 113 12.70 5.67 -5.08
N THR A 114 12.82 6.95 -5.42
CA THR A 114 12.08 7.60 -6.52
C THR A 114 12.17 6.83 -7.84
N ASP A 115 13.33 6.27 -8.19
CA ASP A 115 13.50 5.49 -9.43
C ASP A 115 12.70 4.18 -9.46
N TYR A 116 12.30 3.68 -8.31
CA TYR A 116 11.44 2.52 -8.20
C TYR A 116 10.05 2.79 -8.77
N TRP A 117 9.49 3.97 -8.49
CA TRP A 117 8.15 4.37 -8.89
C TRP A 117 8.02 4.71 -10.38
N LYS A 118 9.14 4.99 -11.06
CA LYS A 118 9.16 5.24 -12.51
C LYS A 118 8.81 4.00 -13.34
N LYS A 119 8.88 2.81 -12.77
CA LYS A 119 8.56 1.56 -13.46
C LYS A 119 7.05 1.33 -13.44
N SER A 120 6.49 1.04 -14.63
CA SER A 120 5.06 0.75 -14.76
C SER A 120 4.60 -0.39 -13.85
N GLY A 121 3.42 -0.25 -13.24
CA GLY A 121 2.81 -1.27 -12.38
C GLY A 121 3.34 -1.32 -10.95
N ARG A 122 4.39 -0.57 -10.61
CA ARG A 122 4.98 -0.64 -9.26
C ARG A 122 4.07 -0.07 -8.19
N LEU A 123 3.42 1.04 -8.47
CA LEU A 123 2.48 1.66 -7.52
C LEU A 123 1.33 0.70 -7.17
N GLU A 124 0.76 0.04 -8.17
CA GLU A 124 -0.33 -0.89 -8.00
C GLU A 124 0.10 -2.13 -7.20
N LYS A 125 1.26 -2.71 -7.54
CA LYS A 125 1.82 -3.87 -6.85
C LYS A 125 2.14 -3.57 -5.39
N GLU A 126 2.79 -2.43 -5.12
CA GLU A 126 3.09 -2.03 -3.75
C GLU A 126 1.83 -1.65 -2.98
N SER A 127 0.87 -0.97 -3.60
CA SER A 127 -0.42 -0.66 -2.93
C SER A 127 -1.14 -1.94 -2.48
N TRP A 128 -1.15 -2.97 -3.32
CA TRP A 128 -1.69 -4.28 -3.00
C TRP A 128 -0.93 -4.94 -1.85
N ALA A 129 0.41 -5.00 -1.92
CA ALA A 129 1.25 -5.66 -0.91
C ALA A 129 1.26 -4.92 0.43
N GLN A 130 1.34 -3.57 0.42
CA GLN A 130 1.24 -2.77 1.64
C GLN A 130 -0.14 -2.87 2.30
N TYR A 131 -1.22 -2.93 1.48
CA TYR A 131 -2.55 -3.19 2.03
C TYR A 131 -2.62 -4.57 2.68
N GLY A 132 -2.06 -5.60 2.05
CA GLY A 132 -1.97 -6.95 2.59
C GLY A 132 -1.25 -7.01 3.93
N ARG A 133 -0.14 -6.28 4.08
CA ARG A 133 0.56 -6.09 5.35
C ARG A 133 -0.37 -5.54 6.44
N MET A 134 -1.09 -4.44 6.13
CA MET A 134 -2.01 -3.81 7.07
C MET A 134 -3.22 -4.69 7.37
N PHE A 135 -3.74 -5.39 6.36
CA PHE A 135 -4.84 -6.35 6.49
C PHE A 135 -4.48 -7.53 7.41
N TYR A 136 -3.26 -8.04 7.31
CA TYR A 136 -2.77 -9.11 8.19
C TYR A 136 -2.67 -8.67 9.65
N THR A 137 -2.22 -7.45 9.91
CA THR A 137 -2.09 -6.92 11.27
C THR A 137 -3.42 -6.51 11.89
N ASP A 138 -4.45 -6.29 11.06
CA ASP A 138 -5.83 -5.90 11.42
C ASP A 138 -5.88 -4.84 12.53
N GLY A 139 -5.08 -3.79 12.35
CA GLY A 139 -4.86 -2.78 13.37
C GLY A 139 -5.20 -1.36 12.91
N LYS A 140 -4.77 -0.38 13.70
CA LYS A 140 -4.99 1.06 13.45
C LYS A 140 -4.49 1.52 12.08
N ALA A 141 -3.43 0.89 11.54
CA ALA A 141 -2.92 1.22 10.22
C ALA A 141 -3.92 0.85 9.10
N LEU A 142 -4.61 -0.30 9.21
CA LEU A 142 -5.66 -0.69 8.27
C LEU A 142 -6.84 0.28 8.32
N GLU A 143 -7.31 0.62 9.52
CA GLU A 143 -8.41 1.57 9.70
C GLU A 143 -8.08 2.96 9.15
N MET A 144 -6.85 3.41 9.37
CA MET A 144 -6.37 4.67 8.81
C MET A 144 -6.25 4.59 7.28
N ALA A 145 -5.72 3.50 6.72
CA ALA A 145 -5.62 3.30 5.28
C ALA A 145 -6.99 3.36 4.59
N LYS A 146 -8.03 2.75 5.18
CA LYS A 146 -9.41 2.80 4.68
C LYS A 146 -9.98 4.23 4.65
N LYS A 147 -9.57 5.09 5.57
CA LYS A 147 -9.99 6.50 5.60
C LYS A 147 -9.22 7.36 4.60
N ILE A 148 -7.90 7.14 4.50
CA ILE A 148 -7.00 7.89 3.61
C ILE A 148 -7.15 7.43 2.16
N PHE A 149 -7.38 6.14 1.92
CA PHE A 149 -7.44 5.52 0.60
C PHE A 149 -8.72 4.68 0.41
N PRO A 150 -9.92 5.29 0.49
CA PRO A 150 -11.18 4.54 0.45
C PRO A 150 -11.40 3.79 -0.86
N GLU A 151 -11.09 4.40 -2.02
CA GLU A 151 -11.28 3.77 -3.33
C GLU A 151 -10.32 2.59 -3.53
N MET A 152 -9.05 2.78 -3.18
CA MET A 152 -8.04 1.73 -3.20
C MET A 152 -8.42 0.58 -2.27
N SER A 153 -8.80 0.89 -1.05
CA SER A 153 -9.18 -0.10 -0.04
C SER A 153 -10.38 -0.93 -0.49
N GLN A 154 -11.41 -0.29 -1.01
CA GLN A 154 -12.59 -0.97 -1.53
C GLN A 154 -12.26 -1.91 -2.69
N GLU A 155 -11.45 -1.46 -3.64
CA GLU A 155 -11.02 -2.27 -4.79
C GLU A 155 -10.22 -3.49 -4.34
N ILE A 156 -9.27 -3.32 -3.41
CA ILE A 156 -8.47 -4.43 -2.89
C ILE A 156 -9.35 -5.43 -2.12
N GLU A 157 -10.22 -4.97 -1.24
CA GLU A 157 -11.11 -5.86 -0.48
C GLU A 157 -12.07 -6.65 -1.38
N GLN A 158 -12.55 -6.06 -2.47
CA GLN A 158 -13.36 -6.78 -3.45
C GLN A 158 -12.57 -7.92 -4.10
N ARG A 159 -11.28 -7.72 -4.40
CA ARG A 159 -10.41 -8.76 -4.98
C ARG A 159 -10.15 -9.88 -3.97
N ILE A 160 -9.82 -9.52 -2.74
CA ILE A 160 -9.65 -10.51 -1.64
C ILE A 160 -10.90 -11.37 -1.50
N ARG A 161 -12.09 -10.76 -1.48
CA ARG A 161 -13.37 -11.50 -1.38
C ARG A 161 -13.63 -12.43 -2.58
N ARG A 162 -13.15 -12.10 -3.77
CA ARG A 162 -13.25 -12.99 -4.95
C ARG A 162 -12.31 -14.19 -4.86
N LEU A 163 -11.13 -14.04 -4.27
CA LEU A 163 -10.19 -15.14 -4.06
C LEU A 163 -10.68 -16.14 -2.99
N MET A 164 -11.55 -15.72 -2.08
CA MET A 164 -12.09 -16.55 -1.00
C MET A 164 -13.34 -17.36 -1.41
N LYS A 165 -13.85 -17.18 -2.62
CA LYS A 165 -14.99 -17.92 -3.19
C LYS A 165 -14.56 -19.08 -4.04
#